data_6c98d878431086361e07bbd8625d9c02
#
_entry.id   6c98d878431086361e07bbd8625d9c02
#
_cell.length_a   1.000
_cell.length_b   1.000
_cell.length_c   1.000
_cell.angle_alpha   90.00
_cell.angle_beta   90.00
_cell.angle_gamma   90.00
#
_symmetry.space_group_name_H-M   'P 1'
#
loop_
_entity.id
_entity.type
_entity.pdbx_description
1 polymer ?
#
loop_
_entity_poly.entity_id
_entity_poly.type
_entity_poly.pdbx_seq_one_letter_code
_entity_poly.pdbx_strand_id
1 'polypeptide(L)'
;MYFDITSLRRFFLFISLVLFISTSYAADDIGRLRYFILSGDQGKITHGTIVTEDSIKTQGASIHLVFANGMGFGPAMMTTKTTLNSQSHTLYSENIDVSYTIGGEWSFTLGYGRAMNGRGEIKNGDEYVTSSVKGDALFMLFGMPFVFGELVGGLRGSKHEFGPYQKTENGTETQLEQNIISQTVQMMLGYGLHF
;
A
#
# COMPACT_ATOMS: atom_id res chain seq x y z
N MET A 1 12.00 -18.45 -1.44
CA MET A 1 12.90 -17.44 -0.88
C MET A 1 12.74 -17.48 0.63
N TYR A 2 13.67 -18.15 1.34
CA TYR A 2 13.63 -18.23 2.80
C TYR A 2 14.07 -16.90 3.38
N PHE A 3 13.18 -16.22 4.08
CA PHE A 3 13.56 -15.07 4.89
C PHE A 3 14.37 -15.57 6.08
N ASP A 4 15.64 -15.22 6.12
CA ASP A 4 16.54 -15.57 7.22
C ASP A 4 16.09 -14.82 8.49
N ILE A 5 15.79 -15.59 9.54
CA ILE A 5 15.37 -15.08 10.85
C ILE A 5 16.40 -14.10 11.44
N THR A 6 17.69 -14.26 11.08
CA THR A 6 18.76 -13.33 11.47
C THR A 6 18.63 -11.95 10.83
N SER A 7 18.13 -11.86 9.60
CA SER A 7 17.84 -10.58 8.92
C SER A 7 16.67 -9.86 9.57
N LEU A 8 15.63 -10.58 9.98
CA LEU A 8 14.47 -10.03 10.67
C LEU A 8 14.86 -9.48 12.05
N ARG A 9 15.73 -10.19 12.79
CA ARG A 9 16.23 -9.77 14.09
C ARG A 9 17.11 -8.52 14.02
N ARG A 10 17.95 -8.38 12.99
CA ARG A 10 18.74 -7.18 12.72
C ARG A 10 17.88 -6.00 12.34
N PHE A 11 16.83 -6.22 11.57
CA PHE A 11 15.85 -5.21 11.19
C PHE A 11 15.09 -4.67 12.42
N PHE A 12 14.63 -5.55 13.33
CA PHE A 12 13.99 -5.16 14.58
C PHE A 12 14.96 -4.43 15.54
N LEU A 13 16.22 -4.84 15.61
CA LEU A 13 17.24 -4.14 16.39
C LEU A 13 17.53 -2.74 15.82
N PHE A 14 17.59 -2.61 14.49
CA PHE A 14 17.77 -1.31 13.84
C PHE A 14 16.58 -0.38 14.09
N ILE A 15 15.34 -0.88 13.97
CA ILE A 15 14.12 -0.13 14.30
C ILE A 15 14.12 0.28 15.78
N SER A 16 14.47 -0.63 16.70
CA SER A 16 14.55 -0.31 18.12
C SER A 16 15.60 0.76 18.41
N LEU A 17 16.75 0.71 17.76
CA LEU A 17 17.81 1.72 17.90
C LEU A 17 17.36 3.09 17.37
N VAL A 18 16.68 3.12 16.23
CA VAL A 18 16.12 4.35 15.66
C VAL A 18 15.02 4.92 16.56
N LEU A 19 14.17 4.07 17.13
CA LEU A 19 13.15 4.46 18.10
C LEU A 19 13.76 5.06 19.40
N PHE A 20 14.90 4.51 19.87
CA PHE A 20 15.59 5.03 21.04
C PHE A 20 16.28 6.38 20.83
N ILE A 21 16.83 6.60 19.64
CA ILE A 21 17.52 7.87 19.30
C ILE A 21 16.50 9.01 19.13
N SER A 22 15.29 8.73 18.68
CA SER A 22 14.28 9.75 18.40
C SER A 22 13.57 10.30 19.63
N THR A 23 13.61 9.61 20.77
CA THR A 23 13.03 10.14 22.03
C THR A 23 13.77 11.34 22.60
N SER A 24 14.97 11.64 22.08
CA SER A 24 15.79 12.78 22.54
C SER A 24 15.56 14.09 21.77
N TYR A 25 14.75 14.08 20.71
CA TYR A 25 14.55 15.26 19.83
C TYR A 25 13.10 15.76 19.72
N ALA A 26 12.19 15.27 20.54
CA ALA A 26 10.80 15.70 20.56
C ALA A 26 10.67 17.02 21.35
N ALA A 27 11.11 18.13 20.77
CA ALA A 27 11.01 19.43 21.42
C ALA A 27 9.75 20.23 21.05
N ASP A 28 8.91 19.79 20.12
CA ASP A 28 7.56 20.32 19.89
C ASP A 28 6.64 19.20 19.42
N ASP A 29 5.82 18.72 20.34
CA ASP A 29 4.89 17.60 20.13
C ASP A 29 3.75 18.03 19.19
N ILE A 30 3.97 17.86 17.90
CA ILE A 30 2.95 18.16 16.89
C ILE A 30 2.39 16.86 16.35
N GLY A 31 1.12 16.61 16.64
CA GLY A 31 0.34 15.57 15.95
C GLY A 31 0.07 16.00 14.51
N ARG A 32 -0.07 15.06 13.59
CA ARG A 32 -0.31 15.34 12.17
C ARG A 32 -1.41 14.45 11.62
N LEU A 33 -2.31 15.04 10.88
CA LEU A 33 -3.31 14.33 10.09
C LEU A 33 -2.98 14.53 8.62
N ARG A 34 -2.56 13.47 7.93
CA ARG A 34 -2.11 13.49 6.55
C ARG A 34 -3.13 12.82 5.64
N TYR A 35 -3.43 13.47 4.52
CA TYR A 35 -4.27 12.96 3.45
C TYR A 35 -3.42 12.78 2.20
N PHE A 36 -3.56 11.65 1.52
CA PHE A 36 -2.80 11.34 0.32
C PHE A 36 -3.71 10.91 -0.83
N ILE A 37 -3.30 11.30 -2.03
CA ILE A 37 -3.73 10.69 -3.28
C ILE A 37 -2.59 9.79 -3.73
N LEU A 38 -2.94 8.57 -4.16
CA LEU A 38 -2.03 7.60 -4.72
C LEU A 38 -2.30 7.46 -6.21
N SER A 39 -1.25 7.49 -7.02
CA SER A 39 -1.34 7.28 -8.46
C SER A 39 -0.09 6.56 -8.97
N GLY A 40 -0.26 5.60 -9.87
CA GLY A 40 0.84 4.87 -10.48
C GLY A 40 0.41 4.19 -11.78
N ASP A 41 1.32 4.14 -12.72
CA ASP A 41 1.17 3.47 -14.02
C ASP A 41 2.27 2.40 -14.23
N GLN A 42 3.09 2.17 -13.21
CA GLN A 42 4.17 1.20 -13.22
C GLN A 42 3.82 0.00 -12.36
N GLY A 43 4.13 -1.18 -12.87
CA GLY A 43 3.92 -2.39 -12.13
C GLY A 43 4.02 -3.65 -12.97
N LYS A 44 3.65 -4.76 -12.35
CA LYS A 44 3.64 -6.09 -12.94
C LYS A 44 2.44 -6.85 -12.43
N ILE A 45 1.64 -7.38 -13.34
CA ILE A 45 0.53 -8.29 -13.01
C ILE A 45 0.88 -9.68 -13.53
N THR A 46 0.76 -10.67 -12.67
CA THR A 46 0.99 -12.07 -13.00
C THR A 46 -0.28 -12.87 -12.76
N HIS A 47 -0.74 -13.60 -13.79
CA HIS A 47 -1.86 -14.53 -13.72
C HIS A 47 -1.41 -15.88 -14.30
N GLY A 48 -1.14 -16.85 -13.42
CA GLY A 48 -0.52 -18.12 -13.82
C GLY A 48 0.87 -17.90 -14.39
N THR A 49 1.06 -18.29 -15.64
CA THR A 49 2.33 -18.10 -16.39
C THR A 49 2.38 -16.79 -17.17
N ILE A 50 1.27 -16.05 -17.24
CA ILE A 50 1.14 -14.84 -18.04
C ILE A 50 1.54 -13.65 -17.18
N VAL A 51 2.39 -12.80 -17.73
CA VAL A 51 2.90 -11.60 -17.09
C VAL A 51 2.61 -10.40 -17.98
N THR A 52 2.11 -9.31 -17.43
CA THR A 52 2.01 -8.02 -18.10
C THR A 52 2.62 -6.91 -17.26
N GLU A 53 3.28 -5.99 -17.93
CA GLU A 53 3.80 -4.74 -17.39
C GLU A 53 3.13 -3.54 -18.06
N ASP A 54 2.33 -3.80 -19.09
CA ASP A 54 1.65 -2.78 -19.88
C ASP A 54 0.24 -2.46 -19.32
N SER A 55 -0.21 -1.24 -19.58
CA SER A 55 -1.58 -0.78 -19.29
C SER A 55 -2.04 -0.92 -17.84
N ILE A 56 -1.09 -0.89 -16.89
CA ILE A 56 -1.41 -0.92 -15.46
C ILE A 56 -1.70 0.51 -15.01
N LYS A 57 -2.86 0.71 -14.36
CA LYS A 57 -3.22 1.98 -13.74
C LYS A 57 -3.66 1.72 -12.31
N THR A 58 -2.95 2.31 -11.36
CA THR A 58 -3.31 2.25 -9.94
C THR A 58 -3.68 3.63 -9.44
N GLN A 59 -4.81 3.73 -8.75
CA GLN A 59 -5.29 4.94 -8.12
C GLN A 59 -5.78 4.62 -6.73
N GLY A 60 -5.66 5.57 -5.80
CA GLY A 60 -6.09 5.37 -4.44
C GLY A 60 -6.02 6.60 -3.59
N ALA A 61 -6.34 6.41 -2.31
CA ALA A 61 -6.23 7.42 -1.28
C ALA A 61 -5.81 6.79 0.03
N SER A 62 -5.16 7.57 0.89
CA SER A 62 -4.90 7.16 2.27
C SER A 62 -5.01 8.33 3.24
N ILE A 63 -5.25 8.00 4.50
CA ILE A 63 -5.30 8.95 5.60
C ILE A 63 -4.40 8.39 6.69
N HIS A 64 -3.44 9.19 7.17
CA HIS A 64 -2.54 8.79 8.25
C HIS A 64 -2.64 9.75 9.41
N LEU A 65 -2.87 9.23 10.60
CA LEU A 65 -2.70 9.94 11.85
C LEU A 65 -1.29 9.66 12.36
N VAL A 66 -0.50 10.70 12.53
CA VAL A 66 0.86 10.63 13.08
C VAL A 66 0.83 11.31 14.45
N PHE A 67 1.23 10.59 15.47
CA PHE A 67 1.34 11.11 16.84
C PHE A 67 2.63 11.91 17.03
N ALA A 68 2.67 12.68 18.09
CA ALA A 68 3.82 13.47 18.50
C ALA A 68 5.12 12.65 18.64
N ASN A 69 5.04 11.39 19.04
CA ASN A 69 6.19 10.49 19.13
C ASN A 69 6.66 9.92 17.77
N GLY A 70 6.07 10.39 16.66
CA GLY A 70 6.40 9.96 15.30
C GLY A 70 5.70 8.69 14.83
N MET A 71 5.07 7.91 15.72
CA MET A 71 4.27 6.75 15.31
C MET A 71 3.05 7.20 14.52
N GLY A 72 2.76 6.51 13.43
CA GLY A 72 1.60 6.80 12.60
C GLY A 72 0.86 5.54 12.18
N PHE A 73 -0.43 5.68 11.93
CA PHE A 73 -1.24 4.63 11.34
C PHE A 73 -2.40 5.22 10.53
N GLY A 74 -2.95 4.42 9.63
CA GLY A 74 -4.14 4.81 8.90
C GLY A 74 -4.54 3.84 7.80
N PRO A 75 -5.77 3.97 7.27
CA PRO A 75 -6.22 3.20 6.14
C PRO A 75 -5.66 3.72 4.83
N ALA A 76 -5.44 2.79 3.88
CA ALA A 76 -5.15 3.09 2.49
C ALA A 76 -6.00 2.21 1.58
N MET A 77 -6.61 2.81 0.57
CA MET A 77 -7.46 2.14 -0.41
C MET A 77 -6.87 2.31 -1.79
N MET A 78 -6.80 1.23 -2.56
CA MET A 78 -6.23 1.25 -3.92
C MET A 78 -7.06 0.42 -4.87
N THR A 79 -7.15 0.91 -6.10
CA THR A 79 -7.73 0.18 -7.23
C THR A 79 -6.69 0.10 -8.34
N THR A 80 -6.36 -1.09 -8.76
CA THR A 80 -5.50 -1.35 -9.92
C THR A 80 -6.33 -1.91 -11.06
N LYS A 81 -6.23 -1.28 -12.23
CA LYS A 81 -6.88 -1.74 -13.47
C LYS A 81 -5.82 -2.11 -14.48
N THR A 82 -6.05 -3.21 -15.18
CA THR A 82 -5.19 -3.66 -16.29
C THR A 82 -6.00 -4.48 -17.29
N THR A 83 -5.45 -4.64 -18.48
CA THR A 83 -5.97 -5.54 -19.50
C THR A 83 -4.90 -6.60 -19.78
N LEU A 84 -5.24 -7.86 -19.62
CA LEU A 84 -4.37 -9.00 -19.84
C LEU A 84 -5.10 -9.99 -20.79
N ASN A 85 -4.51 -10.31 -21.94
CA ASN A 85 -5.12 -11.19 -22.95
C ASN A 85 -6.57 -10.83 -23.29
N SER A 86 -6.86 -9.56 -23.53
CA SER A 86 -8.21 -9.03 -23.78
C SER A 86 -9.19 -9.15 -22.62
N GLN A 87 -8.74 -9.59 -21.46
CA GLN A 87 -9.51 -9.62 -20.21
C GLN A 87 -9.26 -8.37 -19.38
N SER A 88 -10.32 -7.73 -18.91
CA SER A 88 -10.22 -6.60 -17.99
C SER A 88 -10.11 -7.10 -16.57
N HIS A 89 -9.08 -6.69 -15.87
CA HIS A 89 -8.85 -6.99 -14.46
C HIS A 89 -9.02 -5.72 -13.64
N THR A 90 -9.84 -5.78 -12.62
CA THR A 90 -10.00 -4.72 -11.62
C THR A 90 -9.69 -5.30 -10.25
N LEU A 91 -8.64 -4.79 -9.60
CA LEU A 91 -8.13 -5.27 -8.33
C LEU A 91 -8.24 -4.14 -7.31
N TYR A 92 -9.03 -4.37 -6.27
CA TYR A 92 -9.24 -3.42 -5.17
C TYR A 92 -8.61 -3.98 -3.89
N SER A 93 -7.89 -3.15 -3.14
CA SER A 93 -7.33 -3.53 -1.84
C SER A 93 -7.49 -2.42 -0.82
N GLU A 94 -7.83 -2.82 0.40
CA GLU A 94 -7.84 -2.02 1.61
C GLU A 94 -6.68 -2.47 2.50
N ASN A 95 -5.85 -1.50 2.89
CA ASN A 95 -4.68 -1.75 3.71
C ASN A 95 -4.78 -0.97 5.01
N ILE A 96 -4.17 -1.48 6.05
CA ILE A 96 -3.82 -0.71 7.24
C ILE A 96 -2.32 -0.43 7.16
N ASP A 97 -1.98 0.82 7.23
CA ASP A 97 -0.61 1.31 7.20
C ASP A 97 -0.18 1.65 8.62
N VAL A 98 1.06 1.31 8.94
CA VAL A 98 1.79 1.76 10.11
C VAL A 98 3.06 2.46 9.67
N SER A 99 3.46 3.52 10.36
CA SER A 99 4.59 4.31 9.93
C SER A 99 5.35 4.91 11.11
N TYR A 100 6.55 5.37 10.82
CA TYR A 100 7.34 6.16 11.73
C TYR A 100 7.89 7.39 11.01
N THR A 101 7.64 8.56 11.59
CA THR A 101 8.05 9.86 11.08
C THR A 101 9.11 10.46 11.98
N ILE A 102 10.18 10.94 11.38
CA ILE A 102 11.25 11.70 12.05
C ILE A 102 11.30 13.12 11.49
N GLY A 103 11.71 14.06 12.31
CA GLY A 103 11.85 15.48 11.96
C GLY A 103 10.65 16.33 12.39
N GLY A 104 10.88 17.63 12.43
CA GLY A 104 9.90 18.66 12.81
C GLY A 104 9.20 19.24 11.57
N GLU A 105 9.55 20.47 11.19
CA GLU A 105 9.01 21.13 9.99
C GLU A 105 9.29 20.34 8.71
N TRP A 106 10.53 19.88 8.55
CA TRP A 106 10.89 18.89 7.53
C TRP A 106 10.79 17.51 8.12
N SER A 107 10.10 16.62 7.44
CA SER A 107 9.83 15.30 7.95
C SER A 107 10.20 14.21 6.95
N PHE A 108 10.64 13.08 7.47
CA PHE A 108 10.85 11.85 6.72
C PHE A 108 10.07 10.73 7.38
N THR A 109 9.32 9.96 6.58
CA THR A 109 8.47 8.88 7.05
C THR A 109 8.82 7.60 6.33
N LEU A 110 8.97 6.52 7.09
CA LEU A 110 8.97 5.15 6.59
C LEU A 110 7.74 4.43 7.09
N GLY A 111 7.13 3.64 6.23
CA GLY A 111 5.94 2.90 6.63
C GLY A 111 5.78 1.57 5.91
N TYR A 112 4.94 0.76 6.51
CA TYR A 112 4.54 -0.56 6.07
C TYR A 112 3.03 -0.65 6.09
N GLY A 113 2.45 -1.22 5.04
CA GLY A 113 1.04 -1.48 4.92
C GLY A 113 0.76 -2.96 4.74
N ARG A 114 -0.37 -3.42 5.28
CA ARG A 114 -0.84 -4.79 5.09
C ARG A 114 -2.28 -4.80 4.60
N ALA A 115 -2.56 -5.62 3.59
CA ALA A 115 -3.91 -5.81 3.09
C ALA A 115 -4.78 -6.50 4.16
N MET A 116 -5.92 -5.89 4.44
CA MET A 116 -6.93 -6.39 5.39
C MET A 116 -8.15 -6.93 4.65
N ASN A 117 -8.46 -6.33 3.51
CA ASN A 117 -9.62 -6.66 2.70
C ASN A 117 -9.34 -6.31 1.23
N GLY A 118 -10.20 -6.79 0.34
CA GLY A 118 -10.14 -6.42 -1.06
C GLY A 118 -11.06 -7.25 -1.93
N ARG A 119 -11.06 -6.91 -3.22
CA ARG A 119 -11.84 -7.59 -4.24
C ARG A 119 -11.07 -7.62 -5.55
N GLY A 120 -11.09 -8.74 -6.23
CA GLY A 120 -10.60 -8.89 -7.59
C GLY A 120 -11.74 -9.27 -8.53
N GLU A 121 -11.77 -8.66 -9.71
CA GLU A 121 -12.73 -8.96 -10.78
C GLU A 121 -11.99 -9.21 -12.09
N ILE A 122 -12.37 -10.27 -12.80
CA ILE A 122 -11.90 -10.57 -14.16
C ILE A 122 -13.13 -10.62 -15.07
N LYS A 123 -13.10 -9.84 -16.14
CA LYS A 123 -14.20 -9.81 -17.14
C LYS A 123 -13.67 -10.21 -18.51
N ASN A 124 -14.26 -11.29 -19.07
CA ASN A 124 -14.02 -11.79 -20.43
C ASN A 124 -15.27 -12.50 -20.95
N GLY A 125 -16.34 -11.75 -21.18
CA GLY A 125 -17.67 -12.34 -21.41
C GLY A 125 -18.30 -12.87 -20.13
N ASP A 126 -17.55 -13.66 -19.36
CA ASP A 126 -17.88 -14.12 -18.01
C ASP A 126 -17.26 -13.23 -16.95
N GLU A 127 -17.86 -13.21 -15.75
CA GLU A 127 -17.35 -12.47 -14.59
C GLU A 127 -16.87 -13.44 -13.51
N TYR A 128 -15.59 -13.34 -13.14
CA TYR A 128 -15.00 -14.04 -12.02
C TYR A 128 -14.63 -13.05 -10.93
N VAL A 129 -14.95 -13.38 -9.68
CA VAL A 129 -14.78 -12.49 -8.53
C VAL A 129 -14.04 -13.20 -7.42
N THR A 130 -13.21 -12.50 -6.69
CA THR A 130 -12.66 -12.92 -5.40
C THR A 130 -12.77 -11.81 -4.37
N SER A 131 -13.00 -12.20 -3.11
CA SER A 131 -12.85 -11.32 -1.94
C SER A 131 -11.62 -11.67 -1.11
N SER A 132 -10.83 -12.67 -1.52
CA SER A 132 -9.61 -13.06 -0.82
C SER A 132 -8.42 -12.25 -1.36
N VAL A 133 -7.85 -11.42 -0.49
CA VAL A 133 -6.68 -10.60 -0.80
C VAL A 133 -5.66 -10.73 0.31
N LYS A 134 -4.40 -10.91 -0.07
CA LYS A 134 -3.24 -10.89 0.83
C LYS A 134 -2.18 -10.00 0.22
N GLY A 135 -1.42 -9.30 1.05
CA GLY A 135 -0.30 -8.52 0.51
C GLY A 135 0.21 -7.48 1.47
N ASP A 136 1.30 -6.91 1.05
CA ASP A 136 2.07 -5.97 1.83
C ASP A 136 2.49 -4.78 0.96
N ALA A 137 2.75 -3.66 1.60
CA ALA A 137 3.29 -2.46 0.97
C ALA A 137 4.39 -1.85 1.83
N LEU A 138 5.33 -1.20 1.18
CA LEU A 138 6.34 -0.35 1.82
C LEU A 138 6.24 1.03 1.22
N PHE A 139 6.38 2.06 2.03
CA PHE A 139 6.37 3.43 1.54
C PHE A 139 7.38 4.31 2.28
N MET A 140 7.82 5.33 1.55
CA MET A 140 8.65 6.40 2.08
C MET A 140 8.06 7.75 1.68
N LEU A 141 8.02 8.69 2.62
CA LEU A 141 7.47 10.00 2.40
C LEU A 141 8.45 11.05 2.91
N PHE A 142 8.43 12.20 2.24
CA PHE A 142 9.14 13.39 2.62
C PHE A 142 8.13 14.54 2.75
N GLY A 143 8.13 15.22 3.89
CA GLY A 143 7.28 16.35 4.18
C GLY A 143 8.08 17.63 4.29
N MET A 144 7.55 18.71 3.73
CA MET A 144 8.10 20.06 3.85
C MET A 144 7.04 21.02 4.36
N PRO A 145 7.43 22.07 5.13
CA PRO A 145 6.47 23.03 5.67
C PRO A 145 5.75 23.75 4.52
N PHE A 146 4.45 23.86 4.65
CA PHE A 146 3.61 24.55 3.67
C PHE A 146 2.33 25.04 4.33
N VAL A 147 2.06 26.31 4.27
CA VAL A 147 0.90 27.03 4.83
C VAL A 147 0.19 26.25 5.94
N PHE A 148 0.09 26.55 7.13
CA PHE A 148 -0.61 25.89 8.26
C PHE A 148 -0.39 24.35 8.42
N GLY A 149 0.64 23.77 7.76
CA GLY A 149 0.89 22.33 7.79
C GLY A 149 2.11 21.93 6.97
N GLU A 150 2.02 20.78 6.31
CA GLU A 150 3.09 20.26 5.47
C GLU A 150 2.56 19.74 4.12
N LEU A 151 3.32 19.95 3.05
CA LEU A 151 3.16 19.23 1.79
C LEU A 151 3.99 17.95 1.89
N VAL A 152 3.38 16.79 1.60
CA VAL A 152 4.04 15.49 1.72
C VAL A 152 4.00 14.76 0.41
N GLY A 153 5.16 14.26 -0.02
CA GLY A 153 5.27 13.46 -1.23
C GLY A 153 6.16 12.24 -1.03
N GLY A 154 5.96 11.22 -1.84
CA GLY A 154 6.79 10.02 -1.76
C GLY A 154 6.35 8.89 -2.66
N LEU A 155 6.85 7.69 -2.36
CA LEU A 155 6.63 6.48 -3.14
C LEU A 155 6.09 5.35 -2.24
N ARG A 156 5.22 4.54 -2.82
CA ARG A 156 4.70 3.31 -2.24
C ARG A 156 4.88 2.16 -3.22
N GLY A 157 5.58 1.12 -2.81
CA GLY A 157 5.63 -0.16 -3.50
C GLY A 157 4.68 -1.14 -2.84
N SER A 158 3.82 -1.81 -3.59
CA SER A 158 2.89 -2.80 -3.05
C SER A 158 2.91 -4.10 -3.83
N LYS A 159 2.70 -5.21 -3.13
CA LYS A 159 2.52 -6.54 -3.69
C LYS A 159 1.28 -7.16 -3.07
N HIS A 160 0.27 -7.43 -3.89
CA HIS A 160 -0.98 -8.07 -3.48
C HIS A 160 -1.21 -9.33 -4.29
N GLU A 161 -1.76 -10.35 -3.64
CA GLU A 161 -2.21 -11.59 -4.22
C GLU A 161 -3.73 -11.69 -4.05
N PHE A 162 -4.43 -11.88 -5.16
CA PHE A 162 -5.88 -11.97 -5.25
C PHE A 162 -6.26 -13.38 -5.70
N GLY A 163 -7.16 -14.04 -5.00
CA GLY A 163 -7.65 -15.39 -5.35
C GLY A 163 -7.88 -16.28 -4.13
N PRO A 164 -8.49 -17.44 -4.34
CA PRO A 164 -8.99 -17.96 -5.61
C PRO A 164 -10.21 -17.18 -6.14
N TYR A 165 -10.41 -17.22 -7.47
CA TYR A 165 -11.54 -16.59 -8.14
C TYR A 165 -12.70 -17.58 -8.31
N GLN A 166 -13.92 -17.10 -8.19
CA GLN A 166 -15.15 -17.86 -8.33
C GLN A 166 -16.08 -17.21 -9.36
N LYS A 167 -16.74 -18.07 -10.15
CA LYS A 167 -17.85 -17.71 -11.01
C LYS A 167 -19.08 -18.51 -10.55
N THR A 168 -20.19 -17.82 -10.34
CA THR A 168 -21.48 -18.47 -10.05
C THR A 168 -22.36 -18.37 -11.28
N GLU A 169 -22.71 -19.49 -11.88
CA GLU A 169 -23.62 -19.59 -13.02
C GLU A 169 -24.71 -20.63 -12.72
N ASN A 170 -25.96 -20.22 -12.79
CA ASN A 170 -27.12 -21.07 -12.53
C ASN A 170 -27.03 -21.88 -11.22
N GLY A 171 -26.44 -21.27 -10.16
CA GLY A 171 -26.24 -21.93 -8.87
C GLY A 171 -25.06 -22.92 -8.81
N THR A 172 -24.29 -23.04 -9.89
CA THR A 172 -23.05 -23.82 -9.92
C THR A 172 -21.85 -22.90 -9.76
N GLU A 173 -20.99 -23.19 -8.80
CA GLU A 173 -19.75 -22.46 -8.59
C GLU A 173 -18.60 -23.12 -9.37
N THR A 174 -17.95 -22.34 -10.21
CA THR A 174 -16.71 -22.71 -10.90
C THR A 174 -15.56 -21.90 -10.30
N GLN A 175 -14.52 -22.58 -9.85
CA GLN A 175 -13.35 -21.94 -9.26
C GLN A 175 -12.18 -21.91 -10.24
N LEU A 176 -11.53 -20.75 -10.37
CA LEU A 176 -10.22 -20.64 -11.01
C LEU A 176 -9.14 -20.84 -9.94
N GLU A 177 -8.30 -21.86 -10.14
CA GLU A 177 -7.24 -22.20 -9.17
C GLU A 177 -6.06 -21.20 -9.17
N GLN A 178 -5.98 -20.35 -10.20
CA GLN A 178 -4.85 -19.43 -10.36
C GLN A 178 -5.12 -18.11 -9.68
N ASN A 179 -4.18 -17.70 -8.85
CA ASN A 179 -4.19 -16.38 -8.21
C ASN A 179 -3.60 -15.32 -9.14
N ILE A 180 -4.03 -14.06 -8.93
CA ILE A 180 -3.44 -12.91 -9.59
C ILE A 180 -2.51 -12.21 -8.60
N ILE A 181 -1.26 -12.02 -9.00
CA ILE A 181 -0.27 -11.25 -8.22
C ILE A 181 -0.10 -9.89 -8.88
N SER A 182 -0.39 -8.84 -8.13
CA SER A 182 -0.21 -7.45 -8.52
C SER A 182 0.98 -6.86 -7.76
N GLN A 183 1.98 -6.39 -8.49
CA GLN A 183 3.11 -5.62 -7.95
C GLN A 183 3.08 -4.25 -8.59
N THR A 184 2.94 -3.20 -7.81
CA THR A 184 2.76 -1.84 -8.34
C THR A 184 3.58 -0.83 -7.55
N VAL A 185 3.98 0.24 -8.24
CA VAL A 185 4.62 1.40 -7.62
C VAL A 185 3.69 2.59 -7.81
N GLN A 186 3.43 3.30 -6.71
CA GLN A 186 2.57 4.48 -6.71
C GLN A 186 3.36 5.68 -6.18
N MET A 187 3.10 6.84 -6.78
CA MET A 187 3.41 8.13 -6.18
C MET A 187 2.35 8.45 -5.13
N MET A 188 2.77 8.95 -4.00
CA MET A 188 1.92 9.51 -2.96
C MET A 188 2.13 11.01 -2.92
N LEU A 189 1.06 11.77 -3.01
CA LEU A 189 1.08 13.22 -2.84
C LEU A 189 -0.02 13.61 -1.87
N GLY A 190 0.30 14.42 -0.88
CA GLY A 190 -0.65 14.74 0.15
C GLY A 190 -0.35 16.02 0.91
N TYR A 191 -1.25 16.32 1.82
CA TYR A 191 -1.17 17.44 2.72
C TYR A 191 -1.39 16.98 4.16
N GLY A 192 -0.57 17.47 5.08
CA GLY A 192 -0.65 17.21 6.51
C GLY A 192 -1.07 18.47 7.27
N LEU A 193 -2.08 18.34 8.13
CA LEU A 193 -2.45 19.34 9.12
C LEU A 193 -1.71 19.03 10.42
N HIS A 194 -1.16 20.05 11.05
CA HIS A 194 -0.53 19.97 12.36
C HIS A 194 -1.52 20.39 13.46
N PHE A 195 -1.49 19.70 14.60
CA PHE A 195 -2.34 20.02 15.77
C PHE A 195 -1.66 19.68 17.10
#